data_fbee888aa96b13a98bbdb3b54a06b110
#
_entry.id   fbee888aa96b13a98bbdb3b54a06b110
#
_cell.length_a   1.000
_cell.length_b   1.000
_cell.length_c   1.000
_cell.angle_alpha   90.00
_cell.angle_beta   90.00
_cell.angle_gamma   90.00
#
_symmetry.space_group_name_H-M   'P 1'
#
loop_
_entity.id
_entity.type
_entity.pdbx_description
1 polymer ?
#
loop_
_entity_poly.entity_id
_entity_poly.type
_entity_poly.pdbx_seq_one_letter_code
_entity_poly.pdbx_strand_id
1 'polypeptide(L)'
;GALLALSKPPGLPVLGRPGELSLVSLLPALRRRLGLPAELHVVKAPARECSGIVLLSSSHQATEQIQHFFTNARRRGQYPVTYRAVTVGIPAEAEGEIRSGLCWQQQGDTTVVVPVLAPGRRSLARKEVKSTLTRYQVLGAAGGCALLQLQPRTAFPEQLQVHLMLLLCPALGDHQYSSRVGKVLGVPFLLPPEAALTRTQVLDEELLSRLGLSLQQLQHLPLHLHLQQLVLP
;
A
#
# COMPACT_ATOMS: atom_id res chain seq x y z
N GLY A 1 3.32 29.12 4.47
CA GLY A 1 4.45 28.31 4.00
C GLY A 1 4.13 27.64 2.68
N ALA A 2 5.14 27.33 1.85
CA ALA A 2 4.92 26.66 0.58
C ALA A 2 4.57 25.18 0.80
N LEU A 3 3.59 24.70 0.01
CA LEU A 3 3.31 23.28 -0.15
C LEU A 3 3.92 22.80 -1.47
N LEU A 4 4.55 21.65 -1.43
CA LEU A 4 5.18 21.02 -2.58
C LEU A 4 4.67 19.61 -2.73
N ALA A 5 4.38 19.20 -3.96
CA ALA A 5 4.05 17.84 -4.30
C ALA A 5 5.13 17.25 -5.20
N LEU A 6 5.55 16.04 -4.88
CA LEU A 6 6.53 15.26 -5.65
C LEU A 6 5.93 13.90 -5.98
N SER A 7 6.49 13.24 -6.99
CA SER A 7 6.24 11.81 -7.24
C SER A 7 7.40 10.99 -6.72
N LYS A 8 7.12 10.09 -5.78
CA LYS A 8 8.10 9.15 -5.24
C LYS A 8 8.10 7.85 -6.05
N PRO A 9 9.26 7.33 -6.49
CA PRO A 9 9.34 6.00 -7.10
C PRO A 9 9.07 4.90 -6.05
N PRO A 10 8.69 3.69 -6.48
CA PRO A 10 8.62 2.54 -5.59
C PRO A 10 10.03 2.17 -5.10
N GLY A 11 10.13 1.61 -3.89
CA GLY A 11 11.38 1.16 -3.30
C GLY A 11 12.16 2.23 -2.53
N LEU A 12 11.93 3.53 -2.77
CA LEU A 12 12.57 4.60 -2.01
C LEU A 12 11.92 4.75 -0.63
N PRO A 13 12.65 4.53 0.48
CA PRO A 13 12.10 4.75 1.81
C PRO A 13 11.89 6.23 2.09
N VAL A 14 10.90 6.55 2.90
CA VAL A 14 10.69 7.93 3.40
C VAL A 14 11.74 8.25 4.46
N LEU A 15 11.84 7.40 5.48
CA LEU A 15 12.90 7.40 6.48
C LEU A 15 13.83 6.21 6.19
N GLY A 16 15.10 6.49 5.94
CA GLY A 16 16.11 5.46 5.72
C GLY A 16 16.83 5.07 7.02
N ARG A 17 17.57 3.98 6.96
CA ARG A 17 18.59 3.63 7.97
C ARG A 17 19.78 4.59 7.83
N PRO A 18 20.64 4.73 8.83
CA PRO A 18 21.88 5.50 8.69
C PRO A 18 22.67 5.05 7.47
N GLY A 19 23.01 6.00 6.57
CA GLY A 19 23.71 5.74 5.31
C GLY A 19 22.82 5.25 4.15
N GLU A 20 21.54 4.98 4.35
CA GLU A 20 20.61 4.62 3.29
C GLU A 20 20.03 5.87 2.61
N LEU A 21 19.97 5.84 1.28
CA LEU A 21 19.28 6.87 0.52
C LEU A 21 17.77 6.84 0.84
N SER A 22 17.23 7.98 1.26
CA SER A 22 15.82 8.11 1.63
C SER A 22 15.27 9.44 1.16
N LEU A 23 13.95 9.57 1.13
CA LEU A 23 13.32 10.84 0.81
C LEU A 23 13.82 11.97 1.74
N VAL A 24 13.84 11.72 3.05
CA VAL A 24 14.27 12.71 4.04
C VAL A 24 15.73 13.11 3.84
N SER A 25 16.62 12.18 3.47
CA SER A 25 18.04 12.50 3.19
C SER A 25 18.22 13.38 1.93
N LEU A 26 17.24 13.39 1.04
CA LEU A 26 17.25 14.22 -0.19
C LEU A 26 16.67 15.63 0.02
N LEU A 27 15.89 15.87 1.10
CA LEU A 27 15.20 17.15 1.32
C LEU A 27 16.15 18.35 1.39
N PRO A 28 17.34 18.29 2.03
CA PRO A 28 18.29 19.41 2.04
C PRO A 28 18.79 19.80 0.63
N ALA A 29 19.04 18.80 -0.22
CA ALA A 29 19.45 19.05 -1.59
C ALA A 29 18.32 19.65 -2.44
N LEU A 30 17.10 19.13 -2.28
CA LEU A 30 15.90 19.65 -2.92
C LEU A 30 15.62 21.09 -2.52
N ARG A 31 15.69 21.40 -1.22
CA ARG A 31 15.55 22.76 -0.68
C ARG A 31 16.49 23.74 -1.36
N ARG A 32 17.80 23.39 -1.43
CA ARG A 32 18.82 24.24 -2.08
C ARG A 32 18.50 24.43 -3.56
N ARG A 33 18.14 23.37 -4.27
CA ARG A 33 17.85 23.45 -5.72
C ARG A 33 16.64 24.32 -6.02
N LEU A 34 15.65 24.35 -5.13
CA LEU A 34 14.44 25.14 -5.29
C LEU A 34 14.57 26.57 -4.67
N GLY A 35 15.72 26.91 -4.08
CA GLY A 35 15.93 28.22 -3.47
C GLY A 35 14.99 28.51 -2.27
N LEU A 36 14.54 27.48 -1.56
CA LEU A 36 13.61 27.64 -0.46
C LEU A 36 14.32 28.07 0.82
N PRO A 37 13.80 29.09 1.54
CA PRO A 37 14.44 29.63 2.73
C PRO A 37 14.32 28.70 3.95
N ALA A 38 13.22 27.97 4.05
CA ALA A 38 12.89 27.14 5.21
C ALA A 38 13.11 25.64 4.93
N GLU A 39 13.25 24.85 5.99
CA GLU A 39 13.33 23.40 5.91
C GLU A 39 12.03 22.79 5.38
N LEU A 40 12.15 21.63 4.73
CA LEU A 40 11.02 20.89 4.22
C LEU A 40 10.67 19.74 5.17
N HIS A 41 9.39 19.61 5.46
CA HIS A 41 8.82 18.57 6.31
C HIS A 41 7.89 17.67 5.49
N VAL A 42 7.94 16.36 5.73
CA VAL A 42 7.03 15.40 5.08
C VAL A 42 5.66 15.49 5.75
N VAL A 43 4.66 15.91 5.00
CA VAL A 43 3.26 15.94 5.44
C VAL A 43 2.61 14.57 5.25
N LYS A 44 2.77 14.02 4.06
CA LYS A 44 2.22 12.73 3.66
C LYS A 44 3.10 12.08 2.59
N ALA A 45 3.31 10.78 2.71
CA ALA A 45 4.03 10.01 1.71
C ALA A 45 3.51 8.57 1.67
N PRO A 46 3.60 7.89 0.51
CA PRO A 46 3.34 6.46 0.43
C PRO A 46 4.46 5.67 1.11
N ALA A 47 4.16 4.42 1.49
CA ALA A 47 5.14 3.51 2.06
C ALA A 47 6.32 3.25 1.09
N ARG A 48 7.41 2.65 1.60
CA ARG A 48 8.63 2.37 0.84
C ARG A 48 8.33 1.69 -0.50
N GLU A 49 7.56 0.61 -0.47
CA GLU A 49 7.29 -0.21 -1.65
C GLU A 49 6.32 0.43 -2.64
N CYS A 50 5.53 1.40 -2.18
CA CYS A 50 4.56 2.12 -2.99
C CYS A 50 5.19 3.30 -3.72
N SER A 51 4.65 3.63 -4.87
CA SER A 51 4.91 4.90 -5.55
C SER A 51 3.82 5.94 -5.28
N GLY A 52 4.02 7.17 -5.70
CA GLY A 52 2.98 8.18 -5.73
C GLY A 52 3.32 9.49 -5.04
N ILE A 53 2.28 10.25 -4.74
CA ILE A 53 2.39 11.62 -4.26
C ILE A 53 3.07 11.67 -2.89
N VAL A 54 4.10 12.50 -2.80
CA VAL A 54 4.65 13.01 -1.55
C VAL A 54 4.24 14.46 -1.40
N LEU A 55 3.63 14.79 -0.28
CA LEU A 55 3.32 16.16 0.09
C LEU A 55 4.33 16.65 1.12
N LEU A 56 4.98 17.76 0.81
CA LEU A 56 5.95 18.46 1.65
C LEU A 56 5.44 19.84 2.02
N SER A 57 5.86 20.35 3.17
CA SER A 57 5.61 21.72 3.62
C SER A 57 6.88 22.38 4.13
N SER A 58 7.02 23.67 3.90
CA SER A 58 8.08 24.50 4.51
C SER A 58 7.67 25.11 5.86
N SER A 59 6.54 24.70 6.43
CA SER A 59 6.02 25.15 7.71
C SER A 59 5.67 23.97 8.60
N HIS A 60 6.28 23.91 9.78
CA HIS A 60 5.99 22.87 10.78
C HIS A 60 4.52 22.91 11.21
N GLN A 61 3.98 24.10 11.47
CA GLN A 61 2.59 24.29 11.85
C GLN A 61 1.62 23.81 10.76
N ALA A 62 1.87 24.15 9.49
CA ALA A 62 1.05 23.67 8.37
C ALA A 62 1.13 22.14 8.23
N THR A 63 2.32 21.55 8.46
CA THR A 63 2.51 20.09 8.46
C THR A 63 1.61 19.43 9.50
N GLU A 64 1.63 19.88 10.74
CA GLU A 64 0.79 19.32 11.81
C GLU A 64 -0.70 19.49 11.54
N GLN A 65 -1.13 20.65 11.07
CA GLN A 65 -2.53 20.93 10.74
C GLN A 65 -3.05 19.98 9.66
N ILE A 66 -2.29 19.77 8.57
CA ILE A 66 -2.69 18.89 7.47
C ILE A 66 -2.65 17.42 7.91
N GLN A 67 -1.65 16.99 8.68
CA GLN A 67 -1.61 15.64 9.24
C GLN A 67 -2.81 15.37 10.16
N HIS A 68 -3.19 16.35 10.97
CA HIS A 68 -4.37 16.30 11.83
C HIS A 68 -5.66 16.24 11.01
N PHE A 69 -5.73 17.01 9.91
CA PHE A 69 -6.85 16.93 8.97
C PHE A 69 -7.01 15.52 8.40
N PHE A 70 -5.96 14.87 7.89
CA PHE A 70 -6.03 13.51 7.38
C PHE A 70 -6.54 12.50 8.43
N THR A 71 -6.11 12.65 9.68
CA THR A 71 -6.54 11.81 10.79
C THR A 71 -8.02 12.00 11.10
N ASN A 72 -8.47 13.25 11.19
CA ASN A 72 -9.86 13.56 11.53
C ASN A 72 -10.83 13.30 10.39
N ALA A 73 -10.45 13.55 9.14
CA ALA A 73 -11.26 13.25 7.96
C ALA A 73 -11.63 11.76 7.90
N ARG A 74 -10.67 10.88 8.15
CA ARG A 74 -10.91 9.43 8.23
C ARG A 74 -11.86 9.04 9.35
N ARG A 75 -11.71 9.65 10.53
CA ARG A 75 -12.62 9.43 11.68
C ARG A 75 -14.07 9.85 11.37
N ARG A 76 -14.24 10.89 10.55
CA ARG A 76 -15.55 11.39 10.07
C ARG A 76 -16.10 10.62 8.87
N GLY A 77 -15.45 9.54 8.45
CA GLY A 77 -15.88 8.73 7.31
C GLY A 77 -15.56 9.32 5.94
N GLN A 78 -14.71 10.33 5.88
CA GLN A 78 -14.21 10.87 4.62
C GLN A 78 -13.04 10.04 4.11
N TYR A 79 -12.78 10.12 2.81
CA TYR A 79 -11.70 9.41 2.12
C TYR A 79 -10.71 10.40 1.47
N PRO A 80 -9.86 11.07 2.28
CA PRO A 80 -8.95 12.09 1.77
C PRO A 80 -7.77 11.52 0.98
N VAL A 81 -7.58 10.20 1.02
CA VAL A 81 -6.44 9.50 0.41
C VAL A 81 -6.95 8.44 -0.56
N THR A 82 -6.52 8.51 -1.81
CA THR A 82 -6.88 7.53 -2.86
C THR A 82 -5.64 6.93 -3.48
N TYR A 83 -5.60 5.59 -3.51
CA TYR A 83 -4.58 4.81 -4.21
C TYR A 83 -5.14 4.21 -5.49
N ARG A 84 -4.24 3.88 -6.42
CA ARG A 84 -4.48 3.02 -7.58
C ARG A 84 -3.65 1.76 -7.42
N ALA A 85 -4.22 0.63 -7.81
CA ALA A 85 -3.51 -0.65 -7.83
C ALA A 85 -3.80 -1.38 -9.14
N VAL A 86 -2.78 -2.03 -9.69
CA VAL A 86 -2.98 -3.07 -10.70
C VAL A 86 -2.95 -4.40 -9.97
N THR A 87 -3.99 -5.21 -10.13
CA THR A 87 -4.13 -6.50 -9.46
C THR A 87 -3.96 -7.66 -10.42
N VAL A 88 -3.47 -8.77 -9.90
CA VAL A 88 -3.52 -10.09 -10.54
C VAL A 88 -4.83 -10.74 -10.11
N GLY A 89 -5.71 -10.98 -11.07
CA GLY A 89 -7.09 -11.35 -10.84
C GLY A 89 -8.02 -10.13 -10.88
N ILE A 90 -9.29 -10.41 -11.07
CA ILE A 90 -10.37 -9.44 -11.18
C ILE A 90 -11.33 -9.70 -10.02
N PRO A 91 -11.65 -8.70 -9.17
CA PRO A 91 -12.63 -8.88 -8.11
C PRO A 91 -13.99 -9.33 -8.65
N ALA A 92 -14.68 -10.18 -7.91
CA ALA A 92 -16.02 -10.66 -8.29
C ALA A 92 -17.04 -9.51 -8.33
N GLU A 93 -16.90 -8.57 -7.39
CA GLU A 93 -17.76 -7.39 -7.33
C GLU A 93 -17.03 -6.16 -7.85
N ALA A 94 -17.75 -5.29 -8.56
CA ALA A 94 -17.19 -4.07 -9.14
C ALA A 94 -16.77 -3.03 -8.08
N GLU A 95 -17.36 -3.06 -6.91
CA GLU A 95 -17.02 -2.21 -5.77
C GLU A 95 -17.38 -2.88 -4.44
N GLY A 96 -16.75 -2.45 -3.37
CA GLY A 96 -17.06 -2.97 -2.04
C GLY A 96 -16.14 -2.44 -0.95
N GLU A 97 -16.27 -3.04 0.22
CA GLU A 97 -15.45 -2.74 1.38
C GLU A 97 -14.77 -4.00 1.89
N ILE A 98 -13.48 -3.90 2.15
CA ILE A 98 -12.69 -4.96 2.78
C ILE A 98 -12.52 -4.61 4.24
N ARG A 99 -13.09 -5.44 5.12
CA ARG A 99 -13.04 -5.29 6.58
C ARG A 99 -12.28 -6.45 7.19
N SER A 100 -11.27 -6.16 7.99
CA SER A 100 -10.55 -7.18 8.76
C SER A 100 -9.90 -6.57 10.00
N GLY A 101 -9.58 -7.39 10.99
CA GLY A 101 -8.54 -7.07 11.93
C GLY A 101 -7.19 -7.24 11.26
N LEU A 102 -6.20 -6.43 11.62
CA LEU A 102 -4.81 -6.63 11.23
C LEU A 102 -3.93 -6.64 12.47
N CYS A 103 -2.95 -7.52 12.48
CA CYS A 103 -1.92 -7.58 13.53
C CYS A 103 -0.58 -8.01 12.94
N TRP A 104 0.48 -7.76 13.72
CA TRP A 104 1.80 -8.27 13.43
C TRP A 104 1.96 -9.69 13.95
N GLN A 105 2.53 -10.55 13.14
CA GLN A 105 2.86 -11.94 13.51
C GLN A 105 4.29 -12.26 13.14
N GLN A 106 5.00 -12.89 14.05
CA GLN A 106 6.34 -13.42 13.78
C GLN A 106 6.23 -14.71 12.95
N GLN A 107 6.94 -14.77 11.82
CA GLN A 107 7.07 -15.95 10.98
C GLN A 107 8.55 -16.23 10.74
N GLY A 108 9.12 -17.16 11.48
CA GLY A 108 10.57 -17.38 11.50
C GLY A 108 11.30 -16.09 11.91
N ASP A 109 12.25 -15.64 11.09
CA ASP A 109 13.05 -14.44 11.34
C ASP A 109 12.39 -13.15 10.82
N THR A 110 11.19 -13.22 10.26
CA THR A 110 10.48 -12.06 9.71
C THR A 110 9.16 -11.82 10.41
N THR A 111 8.77 -10.54 10.47
CA THR A 111 7.47 -10.12 10.98
C THR A 111 6.61 -9.72 9.80
N VAL A 112 5.40 -10.26 9.72
CA VAL A 112 4.41 -10.00 8.66
C VAL A 112 3.10 -9.51 9.25
N VAL A 113 2.33 -8.81 8.45
CA VAL A 113 0.96 -8.42 8.80
C VAL A 113 0.02 -9.55 8.42
N VAL A 114 -0.80 -9.98 9.37
CA VAL A 114 -1.79 -11.04 9.14
C VAL A 114 -3.20 -10.54 9.40
N PRO A 115 -4.17 -10.98 8.58
CA PRO A 115 -5.56 -10.64 8.80
C PRO A 115 -6.18 -11.52 9.88
N VAL A 116 -7.06 -10.91 10.67
CA VAL A 116 -7.95 -11.57 11.65
C VAL A 116 -9.38 -11.25 11.24
N LEU A 117 -10.09 -12.20 10.65
CA LEU A 117 -11.42 -11.96 10.07
C LEU A 117 -12.49 -11.66 11.13
N ALA A 118 -12.39 -12.26 12.31
CA ALA A 118 -13.29 -12.05 13.42
C ALA A 118 -12.52 -11.75 14.71
N PRO A 119 -11.98 -10.52 14.86
CA PRO A 119 -11.18 -10.20 16.03
C PRO A 119 -12.05 -10.17 17.29
N GLY A 120 -11.57 -10.85 18.34
CA GLY A 120 -12.23 -10.87 19.63
C GLY A 120 -12.23 -9.49 20.31
N ARG A 121 -13.26 -9.18 21.10
CA ARG A 121 -13.35 -7.91 21.84
C ARG A 121 -12.12 -7.65 22.73
N ARG A 122 -11.57 -8.70 23.34
CA ARG A 122 -10.38 -8.59 24.22
C ARG A 122 -9.12 -8.20 23.42
N SER A 123 -8.88 -8.82 22.27
CA SER A 123 -7.71 -8.51 21.42
C SER A 123 -7.77 -7.09 20.83
N LEU A 124 -8.97 -6.63 20.49
CA LEU A 124 -9.19 -5.23 20.07
C LEU A 124 -8.95 -4.24 21.23
N ALA A 125 -9.45 -4.56 22.43
CA ALA A 125 -9.27 -3.72 23.61
C ALA A 125 -7.80 -3.62 24.04
N ARG A 126 -7.03 -4.70 23.91
CA ARG A 126 -5.59 -4.74 24.19
C ARG A 126 -4.73 -4.14 23.06
N LYS A 127 -5.36 -3.72 21.95
CA LYS A 127 -4.70 -3.21 20.74
C LYS A 127 -3.74 -4.21 20.08
N GLU A 128 -3.90 -5.50 20.36
CA GLU A 128 -3.16 -6.59 19.73
C GLU A 128 -3.58 -6.72 18.25
N VAL A 129 -4.86 -6.46 17.97
CA VAL A 129 -5.45 -6.44 16.63
C VAL A 129 -6.09 -5.08 16.41
N LYS A 130 -5.85 -4.47 15.24
CA LYS A 130 -6.50 -3.22 14.84
C LYS A 130 -7.58 -3.50 13.80
N SER A 131 -8.80 -3.04 14.06
CA SER A 131 -9.88 -3.07 13.05
C SER A 131 -9.53 -2.14 11.89
N THR A 132 -9.63 -2.64 10.67
CA THR A 132 -9.27 -1.92 9.45
C THR A 132 -10.35 -2.02 8.39
N LEU A 133 -10.40 -0.99 7.54
CA LEU A 133 -11.37 -0.85 6.46
C LEU A 133 -10.72 -0.18 5.25
N THR A 134 -10.90 -0.79 4.08
CA THR A 134 -10.58 -0.20 2.78
C THR A 134 -11.79 -0.32 1.86
N ARG A 135 -12.20 0.78 1.24
CA ARG A 135 -13.15 0.78 0.13
C ARG A 135 -12.40 0.56 -1.17
N TYR A 136 -12.97 -0.26 -2.07
CA TYR A 136 -12.41 -0.46 -3.40
C TYR A 136 -13.46 -0.26 -4.49
N GLN A 137 -13.00 0.06 -5.69
CA GLN A 137 -13.78 0.14 -6.91
C GLN A 137 -12.92 -0.32 -8.09
N VAL A 138 -13.47 -1.19 -8.92
CA VAL A 138 -12.86 -1.61 -10.18
C VAL A 138 -13.07 -0.51 -11.21
N LEU A 139 -12.00 0.03 -11.75
CA LEU A 139 -12.05 1.07 -12.79
C LEU A 139 -11.95 0.50 -14.20
N GLY A 140 -11.35 -0.67 -14.32
CA GLY A 140 -11.20 -1.40 -15.56
C GLY A 140 -10.57 -2.75 -15.32
N ALA A 141 -10.81 -3.67 -16.23
CA ALA A 141 -10.25 -5.02 -16.16
C ALA A 141 -9.96 -5.53 -17.58
N ALA A 142 -8.81 -6.16 -17.74
CA ALA A 142 -8.41 -6.77 -18.99
C ALA A 142 -7.34 -7.84 -18.73
N GLY A 143 -7.36 -8.91 -19.50
CA GLY A 143 -6.26 -9.88 -19.55
C GLY A 143 -5.94 -10.58 -18.23
N GLY A 144 -6.91 -10.76 -17.34
CA GLY A 144 -6.68 -11.35 -16.02
C GLY A 144 -6.18 -10.39 -14.96
N CYS A 145 -6.06 -9.08 -15.27
CA CYS A 145 -5.71 -8.01 -14.36
C CYS A 145 -6.85 -7.01 -14.21
N ALA A 146 -6.84 -6.25 -13.13
CA ALA A 146 -7.76 -5.14 -12.90
C ALA A 146 -7.02 -3.90 -12.43
N LEU A 147 -7.54 -2.73 -12.80
CA LEU A 147 -7.16 -1.45 -12.22
C LEU A 147 -8.19 -1.09 -11.16
N LEU A 148 -7.73 -0.95 -9.92
CA LEU A 148 -8.59 -0.62 -8.79
C LEU A 148 -8.29 0.76 -8.23
N GLN A 149 -9.35 1.41 -7.78
CA GLN A 149 -9.27 2.52 -6.84
C GLN A 149 -9.39 1.97 -5.42
N LEU A 150 -8.51 2.40 -4.53
CA LEU A 150 -8.50 1.99 -3.13
C LEU A 150 -8.54 3.23 -2.24
N GLN A 151 -9.45 3.25 -1.28
CA GLN A 151 -9.63 4.35 -0.34
C GLN A 151 -9.61 3.80 1.10
N PRO A 152 -8.44 3.82 1.77
CA PRO A 152 -8.35 3.33 3.14
C PRO A 152 -9.01 4.33 4.10
N ARG A 153 -9.91 3.84 4.94
CA ARG A 153 -10.52 4.60 6.05
C ARG A 153 -9.67 4.52 7.32
N THR A 154 -8.86 3.50 7.42
CA THR A 154 -7.94 3.25 8.52
C THR A 154 -6.50 3.29 8.01
N ALA A 155 -5.53 3.35 8.89
CA ALA A 155 -4.12 3.24 8.54
C ALA A 155 -3.47 2.14 9.39
N PHE A 156 -2.98 1.12 8.73
CA PHE A 156 -2.14 0.07 9.28
C PHE A 156 -1.04 -0.23 8.26
N PRO A 157 0.20 -0.53 8.68
CA PRO A 157 1.25 -0.92 7.74
C PRO A 157 0.80 -2.07 6.85
N GLU A 158 1.10 -1.99 5.55
CA GLU A 158 0.79 -3.02 4.56
C GLU A 158 -0.71 -3.37 4.41
N GLN A 159 -1.60 -2.52 4.96
CA GLN A 159 -3.04 -2.75 4.93
C GLN A 159 -3.57 -3.01 3.52
N LEU A 160 -3.17 -2.22 2.53
CA LEU A 160 -3.70 -2.33 1.16
C LEU A 160 -3.28 -3.64 0.50
N GLN A 161 -2.03 -4.07 0.68
CA GLN A 161 -1.54 -5.36 0.16
C GLN A 161 -2.30 -6.53 0.78
N VAL A 162 -2.48 -6.53 2.11
CA VAL A 162 -3.21 -7.58 2.82
C VAL A 162 -4.69 -7.59 2.44
N HIS A 163 -5.32 -6.42 2.28
CA HIS A 163 -6.71 -6.33 1.84
C HIS A 163 -6.91 -6.83 0.40
N LEU A 164 -5.98 -6.53 -0.51
CA LEU A 164 -6.03 -7.08 -1.88
C LEU A 164 -5.84 -8.61 -1.89
N MET A 165 -4.97 -9.13 -1.03
CA MET A 165 -4.82 -10.57 -0.82
C MET A 165 -6.13 -11.20 -0.33
N LEU A 166 -6.83 -10.59 0.63
CA LEU A 166 -8.13 -11.06 1.11
C LEU A 166 -9.21 -11.04 0.02
N LEU A 167 -9.10 -10.10 -0.91
CA LEU A 167 -9.97 -10.02 -2.08
C LEU A 167 -9.62 -11.10 -3.13
N LEU A 168 -8.58 -11.91 -2.89
CA LEU A 168 -8.00 -12.90 -3.81
C LEU A 168 -7.44 -12.28 -5.10
N CYS A 169 -7.16 -10.98 -5.07
CA CYS A 169 -6.63 -10.19 -6.17
C CYS A 169 -5.39 -9.40 -5.71
N PRO A 170 -4.26 -10.08 -5.42
CA PRO A 170 -3.06 -9.41 -4.94
C PRO A 170 -2.55 -8.39 -5.96
N ALA A 171 -1.90 -7.33 -5.48
CA ALA A 171 -1.28 -6.36 -6.36
C ALA A 171 -0.19 -6.99 -7.22
N LEU A 172 -0.09 -6.56 -8.47
CA LEU A 172 1.01 -6.94 -9.35
C LEU A 172 2.32 -6.44 -8.75
N GLY A 173 3.32 -7.32 -8.66
CA GLY A 173 4.61 -7.04 -8.01
C GLY A 173 4.59 -7.15 -6.47
N ASP A 174 3.50 -7.66 -5.88
CA ASP A 174 3.49 -7.99 -4.46
C ASP A 174 4.15 -9.34 -4.21
N HIS A 175 5.44 -9.31 -3.89
CA HIS A 175 6.22 -10.52 -3.60
C HIS A 175 6.07 -11.01 -2.15
N GLN A 176 5.40 -10.26 -1.31
CA GLN A 176 5.25 -10.59 0.12
C GLN A 176 3.96 -11.37 0.40
N TYR A 177 2.84 -10.94 -0.17
CA TYR A 177 1.52 -11.49 0.17
C TYR A 177 0.88 -12.31 -0.94
N SER A 178 1.33 -12.18 -2.20
CA SER A 178 0.70 -12.86 -3.33
C SER A 178 0.74 -14.38 -3.25
N SER A 179 1.77 -14.95 -2.61
CA SER A 179 1.88 -16.41 -2.41
C SER A 179 0.79 -17.00 -1.51
N ARG A 180 0.07 -16.14 -0.76
CA ARG A 180 -1.10 -16.54 0.04
C ARG A 180 -2.34 -16.85 -0.81
N VAL A 181 -2.35 -16.43 -2.08
CA VAL A 181 -3.45 -16.70 -3.01
C VAL A 181 -3.04 -17.84 -3.92
N GLY A 182 -3.62 -19.02 -3.67
CA GLY A 182 -3.48 -20.20 -4.51
C GLY A 182 -4.57 -20.25 -5.59
N LYS A 183 -4.39 -21.10 -6.58
CA LYS A 183 -5.39 -21.40 -7.61
C LYS A 183 -5.53 -22.91 -7.83
N VAL A 184 -6.76 -23.40 -7.93
CA VAL A 184 -7.07 -24.77 -8.37
C VAL A 184 -8.11 -24.67 -9.49
N LEU A 185 -7.79 -25.21 -10.66
CA LEU A 185 -8.65 -25.16 -11.85
C LEU A 185 -9.14 -23.73 -12.17
N GLY A 186 -8.27 -22.75 -12.00
CA GLY A 186 -8.57 -21.34 -12.25
C GLY A 186 -9.32 -20.62 -11.11
N VAL A 187 -9.76 -21.33 -10.07
CA VAL A 187 -10.47 -20.75 -8.92
C VAL A 187 -9.45 -20.33 -7.85
N PRO A 188 -9.38 -19.04 -7.49
CA PRO A 188 -8.48 -18.58 -6.46
C PRO A 188 -9.01 -18.90 -5.06
N PHE A 189 -8.10 -19.16 -4.13
CA PHE A 189 -8.42 -19.36 -2.71
C PHE A 189 -7.27 -18.90 -1.82
N LEU A 190 -7.56 -18.63 -0.55
CA LEU A 190 -6.58 -18.16 0.42
C LEU A 190 -5.90 -19.34 1.10
N LEU A 191 -4.57 -19.42 0.96
CA LEU A 191 -3.73 -20.36 1.70
C LEU A 191 -3.48 -19.85 3.12
N PRO A 192 -3.34 -20.74 4.12
CA PRO A 192 -2.85 -20.35 5.43
C PRO A 192 -1.38 -19.85 5.35
N PRO A 193 -0.93 -18.97 6.27
CA PRO A 193 0.39 -18.36 6.21
C PRO A 193 1.54 -19.36 6.10
N GLU A 194 1.44 -20.46 6.80
CA GLU A 194 2.45 -21.54 6.86
C GLU A 194 2.55 -22.35 5.56
N ALA A 195 1.51 -22.33 4.73
CA ALA A 195 1.49 -23.02 3.45
C ALA A 195 2.02 -22.16 2.28
N ALA A 196 2.29 -20.89 2.52
CA ALA A 196 2.85 -19.98 1.52
C ALA A 196 4.37 -20.18 1.42
N LEU A 197 4.81 -21.03 0.48
CA LEU A 197 6.21 -21.49 0.37
C LEU A 197 7.15 -20.49 -0.30
N THR A 198 6.65 -19.54 -1.08
CA THR A 198 7.49 -18.59 -1.82
C THR A 198 7.13 -17.15 -1.49
N ARG A 199 8.13 -16.26 -1.50
CA ARG A 199 7.93 -14.82 -1.34
C ARG A 199 7.82 -14.08 -2.67
N THR A 200 8.34 -14.66 -3.76
CA THR A 200 8.23 -14.09 -5.10
C THR A 200 6.86 -14.37 -5.68
N GLN A 201 6.22 -13.36 -6.25
CA GLN A 201 4.96 -13.53 -6.95
C GLN A 201 5.12 -14.50 -8.12
N VAL A 202 4.17 -15.43 -8.25
CA VAL A 202 4.10 -16.37 -9.37
C VAL A 202 2.93 -15.96 -10.25
N LEU A 203 3.20 -15.79 -11.54
CA LEU A 203 2.19 -15.55 -12.57
C LEU A 203 2.15 -16.76 -13.51
N ASP A 204 0.96 -17.06 -14.05
CA ASP A 204 0.85 -18.08 -15.10
C ASP A 204 1.53 -17.60 -16.40
N GLU A 205 1.89 -18.55 -17.27
CA GLU A 205 2.63 -18.27 -18.51
C GLU A 205 1.85 -17.35 -19.44
N GLU A 206 0.52 -17.48 -19.49
CA GLU A 206 -0.33 -16.64 -20.32
C GLU A 206 -0.27 -15.18 -19.87
N LEU A 207 -0.35 -14.94 -18.56
CA LEU A 207 -0.27 -13.60 -17.99
C LEU A 207 1.13 -13.00 -18.17
N LEU A 208 2.19 -13.78 -17.95
CA LEU A 208 3.56 -13.36 -18.21
C LEU A 208 3.75 -12.91 -19.66
N SER A 209 3.26 -13.72 -20.60
CA SER A 209 3.32 -13.41 -22.04
C SER A 209 2.55 -12.13 -22.38
N ARG A 210 1.34 -11.96 -21.84
CA ARG A 210 0.53 -10.75 -22.05
C ARG A 210 1.17 -9.49 -21.51
N LEU A 211 1.85 -9.60 -20.37
CA LEU A 211 2.59 -8.49 -19.75
C LEU A 211 3.96 -8.24 -20.40
N GLY A 212 4.41 -9.14 -21.27
CA GLY A 212 5.74 -9.08 -21.87
C GLY A 212 6.87 -9.23 -20.86
N LEU A 213 6.65 -9.98 -19.78
CA LEU A 213 7.61 -10.18 -18.70
C LEU A 213 8.27 -11.56 -18.79
N SER A 214 9.59 -11.60 -18.57
CA SER A 214 10.30 -12.83 -18.24
C SER A 214 10.20 -13.13 -16.74
N LEU A 215 10.46 -14.36 -16.33
CA LEU A 215 10.53 -14.75 -14.91
C LEU A 215 11.56 -13.93 -14.15
N GLN A 216 12.69 -13.60 -14.78
CA GLN A 216 13.72 -12.78 -14.17
C GLN A 216 13.26 -11.32 -13.93
N GLN A 217 12.53 -10.75 -14.90
CA GLN A 217 11.95 -9.41 -14.74
C GLN A 217 10.86 -9.40 -13.67
N LEU A 218 10.06 -10.47 -13.56
CA LEU A 218 9.04 -10.59 -12.51
C LEU A 218 9.64 -10.53 -11.11
N GLN A 219 10.79 -11.14 -10.87
CA GLN A 219 11.45 -11.13 -9.55
C GLN A 219 11.78 -9.70 -9.05
N HIS A 220 12.03 -8.78 -9.98
CA HIS A 220 12.36 -7.38 -9.72
C HIS A 220 11.22 -6.41 -9.98
N LEU A 221 10.03 -6.93 -10.33
CA LEU A 221 8.88 -6.09 -10.61
C LEU A 221 8.46 -5.32 -9.36
N PRO A 222 8.39 -3.98 -9.42
CA PRO A 222 7.97 -3.19 -8.26
C PRO A 222 6.48 -3.39 -7.97
N LEU A 223 6.08 -3.10 -6.74
CA LEU A 223 4.69 -3.13 -6.31
C LEU A 223 3.87 -2.09 -7.10
N HIS A 224 2.83 -2.54 -7.79
CA HIS A 224 1.90 -1.70 -8.54
C HIS A 224 0.79 -1.15 -7.64
N LEU A 225 1.22 -0.33 -6.69
CA LEU A 225 0.37 0.38 -5.74
C LEU A 225 0.84 1.83 -5.64
N HIS A 226 -0.01 2.77 -6.05
CA HIS A 226 0.33 4.17 -6.25
C HIS A 226 -0.60 5.09 -5.46
N LEU A 227 -0.02 5.98 -4.65
CA LEU A 227 -0.77 7.06 -4.01
C LEU A 227 -1.10 8.13 -5.05
N GLN A 228 -2.35 8.11 -5.52
CA GLN A 228 -2.81 8.87 -6.68
C GLN A 228 -3.34 10.25 -6.32
N GLN A 229 -4.03 10.38 -5.19
CA GLN A 229 -4.73 11.60 -4.85
C GLN A 229 -4.73 11.86 -3.34
N LEU A 230 -4.51 13.10 -2.99
CA LEU A 230 -4.70 13.66 -1.65
C LEU A 230 -5.69 14.82 -1.73
N VAL A 231 -6.72 14.79 -0.88
CA VAL A 231 -7.66 15.91 -0.71
C VAL A 231 -7.18 16.70 0.50
N LEU A 232 -6.94 17.98 0.30
CA LEU A 232 -6.49 18.90 1.35
C LEU A 232 -7.68 19.67 1.96
N PRO A 233 -7.52 20.25 3.16
CA PRO A 233 -8.56 21.09 3.79
C PRO A 233 -8.83 22.36 3.00
#